data_f7ec8446d1dc19e0d08f31c930b39553
#
_entry.id   f7ec8446d1dc19e0d08f31c930b39553
#
_cell.length_a   1.000
_cell.length_b   1.000
_cell.length_c   1.000
_cell.angle_alpha   90.00
_cell.angle_beta   90.00
_cell.angle_gamma   90.00
#
_symmetry.space_group_name_H-M   'P 1'
#
loop_
_entity.id
_entity.type
_entity.pdbx_description
1 polymer ?
#
loop_
_entity_poly.entity_id
_entity_poly.type
_entity_poly.pdbx_seq_one_letter_code
_entity_poly.pdbx_strand_id
1 'polypeptide(L)'
;MDLIRRKYQFLCQTPSDIFEHLPTLCKYATECESVLELGVRGCVSSWAFLYGLLLNQKPTKILLMNDLLPCDIQELLDCVKQTEVIIDYCWVNDLQLNVNTTVDLTFIDTWHVYGQLKRELEKFSEITRKYIIMHDTTVDAENGESVRLGLNIHQQSLETGWPREEIETGLWRAIEEFLEAHPEWSLHQRYVNNNGLTILKRKDV
;
A
#
# COMPACT_ATOMS: atom_id res chain seq x y z
N MET A 1 8.20 -21.15 7.72
CA MET A 1 8.34 -19.96 8.60
C MET A 1 9.77 -19.41 8.64
N ASP A 2 10.82 -20.23 8.79
CA ASP A 2 12.20 -19.71 8.88
C ASP A 2 12.71 -18.96 7.64
N LEU A 3 12.36 -19.40 6.44
CA LEU A 3 12.75 -18.73 5.20
C LEU A 3 12.10 -17.35 5.11
N ILE A 4 10.79 -17.25 5.39
CA ILE A 4 10.03 -15.99 5.35
C ILE A 4 10.62 -15.00 6.35
N ARG A 5 10.90 -15.44 7.59
CA ARG A 5 11.54 -14.62 8.61
C ARG A 5 12.91 -14.11 8.17
N ARG A 6 13.76 -14.99 7.60
CA ARG A 6 15.11 -14.61 7.13
C ARG A 6 15.04 -13.60 5.98
N LYS A 7 14.13 -13.82 5.03
CA LYS A 7 13.94 -12.89 3.91
C LYS A 7 13.48 -11.51 4.40
N TYR A 8 12.46 -11.47 5.27
CA TYR A 8 12.01 -10.24 5.91
C TYR A 8 13.16 -9.52 6.64
N GLN A 9 13.91 -10.22 7.49
CA GLN A 9 15.05 -9.65 8.22
C GLN A 9 16.14 -9.13 7.30
N PHE A 10 16.43 -9.84 6.21
CA PHE A 10 17.37 -9.40 5.19
C PHE A 10 16.90 -8.10 4.53
N LEU A 11 15.63 -8.01 4.14
CA LEU A 11 15.05 -6.82 3.51
C LEU A 11 15.03 -5.62 4.47
N CYS A 12 14.78 -5.82 5.76
CA CYS A 12 14.88 -4.76 6.78
C CYS A 12 16.31 -4.17 6.92
N GLN A 13 17.33 -4.85 6.42
CA GLN A 13 18.74 -4.43 6.47
C GLN A 13 19.28 -4.04 5.09
N THR A 14 18.50 -4.24 4.04
CA THR A 14 18.90 -3.93 2.66
C THR A 14 18.29 -2.60 2.24
N PRO A 15 19.12 -1.55 2.04
CA PRO A 15 18.60 -0.24 1.67
C PRO A 15 17.69 -0.28 0.44
N SER A 16 16.52 0.29 0.57
CA SER A 16 15.53 0.55 -0.48
C SER A 16 14.72 1.79 -0.11
N ASP A 17 13.80 2.17 -0.96
CA ASP A 17 12.90 3.31 -0.72
C ASP A 17 11.92 3.09 0.44
N ILE A 18 11.73 1.85 0.92
CA ILE A 18 10.74 1.48 1.95
C ILE A 18 11.32 0.64 3.11
N PHE A 19 12.60 0.24 3.07
CA PHE A 19 13.15 -0.76 4.00
C PHE A 19 13.02 -0.39 5.48
N GLU A 20 13.11 0.89 5.84
CA GLU A 20 12.97 1.36 7.21
C GLU A 20 11.54 1.21 7.75
N HIS A 21 10.56 1.11 6.85
CA HIS A 21 9.15 0.96 7.19
C HIS A 21 8.69 -0.50 7.31
N LEU A 22 9.48 -1.47 6.85
CA LEU A 22 9.10 -2.90 6.92
C LEU A 22 8.75 -3.38 8.33
N PRO A 23 9.47 -2.96 9.42
CA PRO A 23 9.05 -3.31 10.78
C PRO A 23 7.68 -2.75 11.16
N THR A 24 7.35 -1.54 10.69
CA THR A 24 6.04 -0.93 10.90
C THR A 24 4.95 -1.69 10.14
N LEU A 25 5.15 -1.98 8.86
CA LEU A 25 4.20 -2.74 8.04
C LEU A 25 3.94 -4.13 8.65
N CYS A 26 4.99 -4.84 9.04
CA CYS A 26 4.90 -6.13 9.72
C CYS A 26 4.07 -6.02 11.01
N LYS A 27 4.33 -5.02 11.85
CA LYS A 27 3.58 -4.78 13.09
C LYS A 27 2.08 -4.65 12.82
N TYR A 28 1.67 -3.79 11.88
CA TYR A 28 0.25 -3.62 11.56
C TYR A 28 -0.39 -4.89 10.98
N ALA A 29 0.35 -5.65 10.17
CA ALA A 29 -0.12 -6.93 9.66
C ALA A 29 -0.37 -7.98 10.77
N THR A 30 0.35 -7.92 11.90
CA THR A 30 0.06 -8.81 13.05
C THR A 30 -1.31 -8.58 13.69
N GLU A 31 -1.92 -7.43 13.48
CA GLU A 31 -3.24 -7.06 13.99
C GLU A 31 -4.38 -7.39 13.00
N CYS A 32 -4.03 -7.91 11.81
CA CYS A 32 -4.93 -8.08 10.67
C CYS A 32 -5.11 -9.54 10.28
N GLU A 33 -6.29 -9.89 9.80
CA GLU A 33 -6.60 -11.18 9.15
C GLU A 33 -6.38 -11.10 7.64
N SER A 34 -6.50 -9.90 7.07
CA SER A 34 -6.39 -9.67 5.63
C SER A 34 -5.70 -8.35 5.33
N VAL A 35 -4.81 -8.39 4.36
CA VAL A 35 -4.08 -7.24 3.81
C VAL A 35 -4.34 -7.17 2.32
N LEU A 36 -4.65 -5.98 1.81
CA LEU A 36 -4.64 -5.64 0.39
C LEU A 36 -3.43 -4.75 0.12
N GLU A 37 -2.53 -5.20 -0.72
CA GLU A 37 -1.35 -4.47 -1.17
C GLU A 37 -1.57 -3.99 -2.60
N LEU A 38 -1.56 -2.67 -2.78
CA LEU A 38 -1.62 -1.99 -4.07
C LEU A 38 -0.25 -1.42 -4.38
N GLY A 39 0.39 -1.91 -5.46
CA GLY A 39 1.78 -1.66 -5.79
C GLY A 39 2.72 -2.69 -5.16
N VAL A 40 3.01 -3.77 -5.90
CA VAL A 40 3.84 -4.91 -5.44
C VAL A 40 5.28 -4.78 -5.89
N ARG A 41 5.49 -4.34 -7.13
CA ARG A 41 6.80 -4.16 -7.78
C ARG A 41 7.78 -5.31 -7.48
N GLY A 42 8.74 -5.08 -6.59
CA GLY A 42 9.76 -6.08 -6.20
C GLY A 42 9.43 -6.90 -4.95
N CYS A 43 8.19 -6.90 -4.49
CA CYS A 43 7.70 -7.66 -3.31
C CYS A 43 8.37 -7.28 -1.98
N VAL A 44 8.98 -6.10 -1.84
CA VAL A 44 9.70 -5.73 -0.60
C VAL A 44 8.75 -5.62 0.58
N SER A 45 7.67 -4.85 0.44
CA SER A 45 6.58 -4.70 1.42
C SER A 45 5.80 -6.00 1.63
N SER A 46 5.59 -6.78 0.56
CA SER A 46 4.87 -8.06 0.60
C SER A 46 5.45 -9.04 1.62
N TRP A 47 6.79 -9.09 1.75
CA TRP A 47 7.44 -9.95 2.76
C TRP A 47 7.17 -9.50 4.20
N ALA A 48 7.02 -8.20 4.44
CA ALA A 48 6.65 -7.68 5.75
C ALA A 48 5.21 -8.04 6.10
N PHE A 49 4.28 -7.89 5.15
CA PHE A 49 2.89 -8.30 5.33
C PHE A 49 2.76 -9.79 5.55
N LEU A 50 3.40 -10.61 4.71
CA LEU A 50 3.40 -12.06 4.85
C LEU A 50 3.93 -12.49 6.23
N TYR A 51 5.06 -11.93 6.66
CA TYR A 51 5.62 -12.28 7.96
C TYR A 51 4.72 -11.85 9.12
N GLY A 52 4.14 -10.64 9.08
CA GLY A 52 3.19 -10.15 10.07
C GLY A 52 1.93 -11.02 10.17
N LEU A 53 1.33 -11.39 9.05
CA LEU A 53 0.20 -12.32 9.00
C LEU A 53 0.53 -13.69 9.62
N LEU A 54 1.74 -14.19 9.44
CA LEU A 54 2.17 -15.45 10.06
C LEU A 54 2.36 -15.37 11.58
N LEU A 55 2.72 -14.20 12.10
CA LEU A 55 2.87 -13.96 13.55
C LEU A 55 1.53 -13.82 14.26
N ASN A 56 0.48 -13.51 13.55
CA ASN A 56 -0.84 -13.34 14.10
C ASN A 56 -1.46 -14.71 14.46
N GLN A 57 -2.28 -14.77 15.53
CA GLN A 57 -2.91 -15.99 16.04
C GLN A 57 -4.33 -16.23 15.45
N LYS A 58 -4.75 -15.43 14.48
CA LYS A 58 -6.09 -15.52 13.91
C LYS A 58 -6.19 -16.65 12.87
N PRO A 59 -7.38 -17.24 12.69
CA PRO A 59 -7.54 -18.40 11.82
C PRO A 59 -7.45 -18.05 10.32
N THR A 60 -7.85 -16.84 9.95
CA THR A 60 -7.81 -16.38 8.55
C THR A 60 -6.58 -15.52 8.34
N LYS A 61 -5.87 -15.77 7.23
CA LYS A 61 -4.67 -15.02 6.85
C LYS A 61 -4.63 -14.89 5.34
N ILE A 62 -4.94 -13.70 4.86
CA ILE A 62 -5.06 -13.42 3.43
C ILE A 62 -4.19 -12.22 3.05
N LEU A 63 -3.35 -12.39 2.04
CA LEU A 63 -2.61 -11.32 1.38
C LEU A 63 -3.12 -11.20 -0.06
N LEU A 64 -3.92 -10.19 -0.32
CA LEU A 64 -4.34 -9.79 -1.67
C LEU A 64 -3.30 -8.83 -2.22
N MET A 65 -2.81 -9.09 -3.41
CA MET A 65 -1.73 -8.31 -4.04
C MET A 65 -2.18 -7.84 -5.42
N ASN A 66 -1.92 -6.57 -5.71
CA ASN A 66 -2.23 -5.98 -7.01
C ASN A 66 -1.09 -5.09 -7.49
N ASP A 67 -0.84 -5.14 -8.78
CA ASP A 67 0.05 -4.21 -9.48
C ASP A 67 -0.51 -3.90 -10.87
N LEU A 68 -0.10 -2.79 -11.45
CA LEU A 68 -0.45 -2.44 -12.83
C LEU A 68 0.20 -3.40 -13.83
N LEU A 69 1.40 -3.87 -13.52
CA LEU A 69 2.22 -4.75 -14.37
C LEU A 69 2.44 -6.11 -13.69
N PRO A 70 2.74 -7.16 -14.47
CA PRO A 70 3.09 -8.46 -13.90
C PRO A 70 4.36 -8.36 -13.04
N CYS A 71 4.29 -8.84 -11.80
CA CYS A 71 5.41 -8.94 -10.88
C CYS A 71 5.80 -10.42 -10.66
N ASP A 72 7.09 -10.67 -10.46
CA ASP A 72 7.55 -12.02 -10.08
C ASP A 72 7.30 -12.25 -8.58
N ILE A 73 6.23 -12.97 -8.27
CA ILE A 73 5.85 -13.35 -6.91
C ILE A 73 6.15 -14.83 -6.60
N GLN A 74 6.90 -15.52 -7.47
CA GLN A 74 7.08 -16.97 -7.37
C GLN A 74 7.73 -17.38 -6.05
N GLU A 75 8.74 -16.63 -5.57
CA GLU A 75 9.39 -16.91 -4.28
C GLU A 75 8.40 -16.85 -3.11
N LEU A 76 7.49 -15.85 -3.11
CA LEU A 76 6.41 -15.75 -2.12
C LEU A 76 5.48 -16.97 -2.18
N LEU A 77 5.00 -17.33 -3.38
CA LEU A 77 4.10 -18.45 -3.58
C LEU A 77 4.74 -19.78 -3.13
N ASP A 78 6.02 -19.97 -3.38
CA ASP A 78 6.73 -21.18 -2.94
C ASP A 78 6.86 -21.24 -1.41
N CYS A 79 7.10 -20.10 -0.77
CA CYS A 79 7.23 -20.03 0.69
C CYS A 79 5.91 -20.24 1.43
N VAL A 80 4.77 -19.85 0.86
CA VAL A 80 3.46 -19.98 1.55
C VAL A 80 2.85 -21.38 1.44
N LYS A 81 3.32 -22.26 0.54
CA LYS A 81 2.79 -23.63 0.35
C LYS A 81 2.72 -24.46 1.64
N GLN A 82 3.54 -24.15 2.63
CA GLN A 82 3.59 -24.84 3.93
C GLN A 82 3.06 -23.97 5.08
N THR A 83 2.23 -22.97 4.77
CA THR A 83 1.62 -22.05 5.73
C THR A 83 0.12 -22.02 5.53
N GLU A 84 -0.58 -21.36 6.46
CA GLU A 84 -2.02 -21.08 6.35
C GLU A 84 -2.35 -19.74 5.67
N VAL A 85 -1.34 -19.02 5.14
CA VAL A 85 -1.57 -17.76 4.43
C VAL A 85 -2.00 -18.05 2.99
N ILE A 86 -3.10 -17.43 2.59
CA ILE A 86 -3.58 -17.43 1.21
C ILE A 86 -3.06 -16.17 0.53
N ILE A 87 -2.37 -16.34 -0.59
CA ILE A 87 -1.98 -15.24 -1.48
C ILE A 87 -2.87 -15.29 -2.71
N ASP A 88 -3.49 -14.17 -3.03
CA ASP A 88 -4.17 -13.94 -4.31
C ASP A 88 -3.55 -12.72 -4.97
N TYR A 89 -3.14 -12.86 -6.22
CA TYR A 89 -2.43 -11.82 -6.97
C TYR A 89 -3.08 -11.59 -8.32
N CYS A 90 -3.33 -10.32 -8.63
CA CYS A 90 -3.71 -9.92 -9.97
C CYS A 90 -2.96 -8.66 -10.42
N TRP A 91 -2.75 -8.53 -11.72
CA TRP A 91 -2.13 -7.38 -12.36
C TRP A 91 -3.17 -6.69 -13.26
N VAL A 92 -3.69 -5.60 -12.76
CA VAL A 92 -4.70 -4.74 -13.39
C VAL A 92 -4.58 -3.35 -12.76
N ASN A 93 -5.01 -2.32 -13.47
CA ASN A 93 -5.16 -1.00 -12.86
C ASN A 93 -6.04 -1.12 -11.61
N ASP A 94 -5.52 -0.72 -10.45
CA ASP A 94 -6.16 -0.83 -9.15
C ASP A 94 -7.51 -0.11 -9.10
N LEU A 95 -7.66 1.00 -9.83
CA LEU A 95 -8.95 1.68 -9.97
C LEU A 95 -10.01 0.82 -10.71
N GLN A 96 -9.59 -0.23 -11.43
CA GLN A 96 -10.47 -1.21 -12.07
C GLN A 96 -10.55 -2.54 -11.27
N LEU A 97 -9.71 -2.70 -10.24
CA LEU A 97 -9.71 -3.88 -9.40
C LEU A 97 -11.04 -4.04 -8.65
N ASN A 98 -11.66 -5.21 -8.75
CA ASN A 98 -12.84 -5.55 -7.98
C ASN A 98 -12.49 -6.48 -6.83
N VAL A 99 -12.60 -6.00 -5.60
CA VAL A 99 -12.41 -6.79 -4.38
C VAL A 99 -13.79 -7.03 -3.76
N ASN A 100 -14.27 -8.28 -3.82
CA ASN A 100 -15.61 -8.65 -3.35
C ASN A 100 -15.66 -9.04 -1.86
N THR A 101 -14.69 -8.58 -1.08
CA THR A 101 -14.60 -8.82 0.36
C THR A 101 -14.03 -7.61 1.07
N THR A 102 -14.25 -7.51 2.38
CA THR A 102 -13.59 -6.50 3.19
C THR A 102 -12.22 -6.98 3.62
N VAL A 103 -11.28 -6.05 3.78
CA VAL A 103 -9.93 -6.30 4.29
C VAL A 103 -9.69 -5.52 5.57
N ASP A 104 -8.76 -5.99 6.41
CA ASP A 104 -8.39 -5.27 7.62
C ASP A 104 -7.46 -4.07 7.33
N LEU A 105 -6.55 -4.26 6.39
CA LEU A 105 -5.55 -3.26 6.03
C LEU A 105 -5.45 -3.14 4.51
N THR A 106 -5.44 -1.90 4.01
CA THR A 106 -5.06 -1.58 2.64
C THR A 106 -3.75 -0.79 2.67
N PHE A 107 -2.75 -1.26 1.93
CA PHE A 107 -1.48 -0.57 1.69
C PHE A 107 -1.48 -0.03 0.27
N ILE A 108 -1.10 1.25 0.11
CA ILE A 108 -1.10 1.98 -1.16
C ILE A 108 0.32 2.48 -1.43
N ASP A 109 0.93 1.97 -2.49
CA ASP A 109 2.27 2.35 -2.98
C ASP A 109 2.29 2.27 -4.52
N THR A 110 1.45 3.09 -5.15
CA THR A 110 1.12 3.07 -6.57
C THR A 110 1.71 4.30 -7.28
N TRP A 111 0.93 5.04 -8.05
CA TRP A 111 1.36 6.28 -8.68
C TRP A 111 1.17 7.47 -7.72
N HIS A 112 2.27 8.10 -7.32
CA HIS A 112 2.30 9.10 -6.26
C HIS A 112 1.88 10.50 -6.77
N VAL A 113 0.61 10.63 -7.17
CA VAL A 113 -0.03 11.89 -7.52
C VAL A 113 -1.39 12.01 -6.81
N TYR A 114 -1.82 13.24 -6.56
CA TYR A 114 -3.09 13.53 -5.91
C TYR A 114 -4.28 12.81 -6.57
N GLY A 115 -4.36 12.87 -7.91
CA GLY A 115 -5.48 12.30 -8.65
C GLY A 115 -5.62 10.79 -8.49
N GLN A 116 -4.50 10.06 -8.37
CA GLN A 116 -4.49 8.62 -8.12
C GLN A 116 -4.92 8.34 -6.68
N LEU A 117 -4.22 8.88 -5.70
CA LEU A 117 -4.46 8.61 -4.29
C LEU A 117 -5.89 9.01 -3.85
N LYS A 118 -6.41 10.13 -4.35
CA LYS A 118 -7.79 10.54 -4.08
C LYS A 118 -8.80 9.44 -4.45
N ARG A 119 -8.65 8.86 -5.63
CA ARG A 119 -9.55 7.81 -6.13
C ARG A 119 -9.37 6.48 -5.38
N GLU A 120 -8.13 6.16 -5.02
CA GLU A 120 -7.83 4.98 -4.21
C GLU A 120 -8.41 5.07 -2.81
N LEU A 121 -8.25 6.22 -2.14
CA LEU A 121 -8.82 6.45 -0.81
C LEU A 121 -10.33 6.31 -0.82
N GLU A 122 -11.03 6.95 -1.77
CA GLU A 122 -12.48 6.82 -1.92
C GLU A 122 -12.89 5.35 -2.12
N LYS A 123 -12.25 4.65 -3.05
CA LYS A 123 -12.60 3.29 -3.41
C LYS A 123 -12.31 2.29 -2.30
N PHE A 124 -11.10 2.31 -1.78
CA PHE A 124 -10.64 1.25 -0.88
C PHE A 124 -11.00 1.50 0.59
N SER A 125 -11.34 2.74 0.98
CA SER A 125 -11.87 2.99 2.32
C SER A 125 -13.20 2.28 2.59
N GLU A 126 -14.02 2.05 1.57
CA GLU A 126 -15.29 1.34 1.70
C GLU A 126 -15.13 -0.12 2.15
N ILE A 127 -14.03 -0.76 1.71
CA ILE A 127 -13.76 -2.16 2.00
C ILE A 127 -12.72 -2.37 3.11
N THR A 128 -12.04 -1.30 3.57
CA THR A 128 -11.00 -1.38 4.59
C THR A 128 -11.59 -1.18 5.98
N ARG A 129 -11.36 -2.16 6.87
CA ARG A 129 -11.95 -2.17 8.22
C ARG A 129 -11.12 -1.42 9.26
N LYS A 130 -9.77 -1.43 9.18
CA LYS A 130 -8.92 -0.92 10.27
C LYS A 130 -7.93 0.14 9.86
N TYR A 131 -7.08 -0.16 8.87
CA TYR A 131 -5.93 0.68 8.52
C TYR A 131 -5.83 0.91 7.02
N ILE A 132 -5.57 2.17 6.65
CA ILE A 132 -5.05 2.53 5.32
C ILE A 132 -3.64 3.05 5.54
N ILE A 133 -2.66 2.46 4.87
CA ILE A 133 -1.25 2.84 4.98
C ILE A 133 -0.77 3.26 3.60
N MET A 134 -0.15 4.44 3.50
CA MET A 134 0.33 5.02 2.24
C MET A 134 1.82 5.30 2.33
N HIS A 135 2.56 4.94 1.30
CA HIS A 135 3.99 5.23 1.19
C HIS A 135 4.24 6.52 0.39
N ASP A 136 5.49 6.98 0.31
CA ASP A 136 5.97 8.18 -0.38
C ASP A 136 5.31 9.51 0.03
N THR A 137 4.60 9.52 1.15
CA THR A 137 3.80 10.65 1.65
C THR A 137 4.63 11.83 2.19
N THR A 138 5.95 11.79 2.09
CA THR A 138 6.85 12.91 2.38
C THR A 138 7.57 13.37 1.12
N VAL A 139 8.15 12.45 0.35
CA VAL A 139 8.91 12.82 -0.86
C VAL A 139 7.99 13.40 -1.94
N ASP A 140 6.79 12.88 -2.08
CA ASP A 140 5.77 13.32 -3.02
C ASP A 140 4.57 14.00 -2.32
N ALA A 141 4.81 14.65 -1.16
CA ALA A 141 3.75 15.30 -0.38
C ALA A 141 3.08 16.45 -1.12
N GLU A 142 3.88 17.42 -1.59
CA GLU A 142 3.42 18.67 -2.18
C GLU A 142 3.27 18.58 -3.70
N ASN A 143 4.27 18.01 -4.36
CA ASN A 143 4.30 17.82 -5.81
C ASN A 143 4.26 16.33 -6.12
N GLY A 144 3.46 15.94 -7.11
CA GLY A 144 3.39 14.56 -7.55
C GLY A 144 4.73 14.05 -8.10
N GLU A 145 4.94 12.73 -8.03
CA GLU A 145 6.18 12.11 -8.53
C GLU A 145 6.47 12.46 -10.00
N SER A 146 5.44 12.68 -10.81
CA SER A 146 5.59 13.08 -12.21
C SER A 146 6.32 14.41 -12.36
N VAL A 147 6.10 15.36 -11.43
CA VAL A 147 6.85 16.63 -11.37
C VAL A 147 8.28 16.36 -10.91
N ARG A 148 8.44 15.59 -9.84
CA ARG A 148 9.76 15.25 -9.26
C ARG A 148 10.66 14.55 -10.26
N LEU A 149 10.09 13.65 -11.07
CA LEU A 149 10.81 12.86 -12.08
C LEU A 149 10.91 13.57 -13.44
N GLY A 150 10.31 14.75 -13.62
CA GLY A 150 10.31 15.50 -14.88
C GLY A 150 9.58 14.79 -16.02
N LEU A 151 8.52 14.03 -15.71
CA LEU A 151 7.75 13.28 -16.69
C LEU A 151 6.85 14.19 -17.52
N ASN A 152 6.37 13.68 -18.66
CA ASN A 152 5.47 14.44 -19.54
C ASN A 152 4.03 14.45 -19.02
N ILE A 153 3.73 15.41 -18.13
CA ILE A 153 2.41 15.58 -17.50
C ILE A 153 1.30 15.79 -18.54
N HIS A 154 1.60 16.49 -19.64
CA HIS A 154 0.61 16.66 -20.69
C HIS A 154 0.21 15.32 -21.32
N GLN A 155 1.17 14.47 -21.61
CA GLN A 155 0.90 13.14 -22.14
C GLN A 155 0.12 12.28 -21.12
N GLN A 156 0.52 12.28 -19.85
CA GLN A 156 -0.19 11.57 -18.79
C GLN A 156 -1.64 12.06 -18.63
N SER A 157 -1.87 13.39 -18.74
CA SER A 157 -3.22 13.97 -18.70
C SER A 157 -4.09 13.50 -19.87
N LEU A 158 -3.52 13.36 -21.08
CA LEU A 158 -4.23 12.80 -22.22
C LEU A 158 -4.56 11.31 -22.05
N GLU A 159 -3.63 10.53 -21.51
CA GLU A 159 -3.79 9.08 -21.32
C GLU A 159 -4.81 8.74 -20.23
N THR A 160 -4.81 9.50 -19.15
CA THR A 160 -5.73 9.27 -18.00
C THR A 160 -7.07 9.98 -18.16
N GLY A 161 -7.11 11.05 -18.94
CA GLY A 161 -8.23 11.98 -18.98
C GLY A 161 -8.33 12.90 -17.73
N TRP A 162 -7.31 12.91 -16.89
CA TRP A 162 -7.30 13.71 -15.66
C TRP A 162 -6.75 15.12 -15.91
N PRO A 163 -7.25 16.12 -15.15
CA PRO A 163 -6.66 17.46 -15.17
C PRO A 163 -5.16 17.41 -14.83
N ARG A 164 -4.35 18.24 -15.48
CA ARG A 164 -2.91 18.33 -15.21
C ARG A 164 -2.62 18.62 -13.73
N GLU A 165 -3.42 19.49 -13.10
CA GLU A 165 -3.31 19.82 -11.69
C GLU A 165 -3.38 18.55 -10.79
N GLU A 166 -4.22 17.57 -11.14
CA GLU A 166 -4.32 16.31 -10.37
C GLU A 166 -3.07 15.45 -10.48
N ILE A 167 -2.26 15.62 -11.52
CA ILE A 167 -1.00 14.92 -11.74
C ILE A 167 0.19 15.70 -11.16
N GLU A 168 0.10 17.02 -11.18
CA GLU A 168 1.14 17.92 -10.65
C GLU A 168 1.12 17.97 -9.12
N THR A 169 -0.06 17.88 -8.52
CA THR A 169 -0.26 17.94 -7.06
C THR A 169 0.14 16.61 -6.40
N GLY A 170 0.76 16.71 -5.23
CA GLY A 170 1.23 15.58 -4.44
C GLY A 170 0.15 14.94 -3.56
N LEU A 171 0.59 13.94 -2.81
CA LEU A 171 -0.27 13.03 -2.06
C LEU A 171 -0.96 13.69 -0.86
N TRP A 172 -0.31 14.69 -0.23
CA TRP A 172 -0.78 15.21 1.06
C TRP A 172 -2.16 15.86 0.97
N ARG A 173 -2.45 16.55 -0.11
CA ARG A 173 -3.75 17.15 -0.36
C ARG A 173 -4.88 16.10 -0.41
N ALA A 174 -4.65 14.95 -1.04
CA ALA A 174 -5.64 13.87 -1.08
C ALA A 174 -5.94 13.32 0.31
N ILE A 175 -4.92 13.20 1.17
CA ILE A 175 -5.07 12.73 2.55
C ILE A 175 -5.88 13.73 3.38
N GLU A 176 -5.59 15.02 3.27
CA GLU A 176 -6.32 16.06 4.00
C GLU A 176 -7.79 16.12 3.59
N GLU A 177 -8.08 16.20 2.28
CA GLU A 177 -9.46 16.22 1.76
C GLU A 177 -10.22 14.94 2.17
N PHE A 178 -9.57 13.79 2.13
CA PHE A 178 -10.19 12.53 2.58
C PHE A 178 -10.56 12.56 4.06
N LEU A 179 -9.65 13.01 4.93
CA LEU A 179 -9.91 13.07 6.37
C LEU A 179 -11.00 14.11 6.74
N GLU A 180 -11.14 15.18 5.96
CA GLU A 180 -12.25 16.14 6.13
C GLU A 180 -13.60 15.53 5.73
N ALA A 181 -13.63 14.76 4.66
CA ALA A 181 -14.84 14.14 4.13
C ALA A 181 -15.27 12.87 4.90
N HIS A 182 -14.33 12.17 5.53
CA HIS A 182 -14.52 10.86 6.16
C HIS A 182 -14.20 10.90 7.67
N PRO A 183 -15.11 11.43 8.52
CA PRO A 183 -14.88 11.61 9.96
C PRO A 183 -14.69 10.29 10.73
N GLU A 184 -15.04 9.15 10.15
CA GLU A 184 -14.78 7.81 10.67
C GLU A 184 -13.30 7.41 10.58
N TRP A 185 -12.48 8.12 9.81
CA TRP A 185 -11.04 7.95 9.72
C TRP A 185 -10.29 9.01 10.52
N SER A 186 -9.08 8.71 10.94
CA SER A 186 -8.18 9.64 11.60
C SER A 186 -6.74 9.40 11.21
N LEU A 187 -5.94 10.47 11.14
CA LEU A 187 -4.49 10.36 11.04
C LEU A 187 -3.97 9.69 12.32
N HIS A 188 -3.43 8.49 12.21
CA HIS A 188 -2.94 7.70 13.34
C HIS A 188 -1.45 7.89 13.57
N GLN A 189 -0.65 7.77 12.51
CA GLN A 189 0.80 7.99 12.54
C GLN A 189 1.29 8.56 11.22
N ARG A 190 2.37 9.33 11.28
CA ARG A 190 3.13 9.82 10.13
C ARG A 190 4.62 9.70 10.40
N TYR A 191 5.32 9.02 9.51
CA TYR A 191 6.77 8.93 9.49
C TYR A 191 7.29 9.76 8.31
N VAL A 192 8.40 10.48 8.50
CA VAL A 192 8.95 11.39 7.48
C VAL A 192 10.24 10.86 6.85
N ASN A 193 10.84 9.83 7.45
CA ASN A 193 12.03 9.15 6.92
C ASN A 193 11.66 8.21 5.77
N ASN A 194 12.67 7.78 5.01
CA ASN A 194 12.57 6.76 3.95
C ASN A 194 11.35 7.00 3.04
N ASN A 195 11.29 8.20 2.44
CA ASN A 195 10.23 8.76 1.58
C ASN A 195 8.91 9.11 2.29
N GLY A 196 8.68 8.62 3.49
CA GLY A 196 7.49 8.88 4.30
C GLY A 196 6.46 7.76 4.26
N LEU A 197 5.85 7.50 5.42
CA LEU A 197 4.75 6.56 5.58
C LEU A 197 3.64 7.19 6.41
N THR A 198 2.42 7.21 5.89
CA THR A 198 1.24 7.73 6.60
C THR A 198 0.25 6.62 6.86
N ILE A 199 -0.27 6.58 8.09
CA ILE A 199 -1.20 5.56 8.56
C ILE A 199 -2.49 6.24 9.00
N LEU A 200 -3.58 5.90 8.35
CA LEU A 200 -4.92 6.23 8.79
C LEU A 200 -5.51 5.05 9.54
N LYS A 201 -6.28 5.34 10.57
CA LYS A 201 -6.99 4.34 11.35
C LYS A 201 -8.48 4.66 11.38
N ARG A 202 -9.31 3.64 11.15
CA ARG A 202 -10.76 3.77 11.32
C ARG A 202 -11.07 3.88 12.83
N LYS A 203 -11.92 4.83 13.18
CA LYS A 203 -12.43 4.98 14.54
C LYS A 203 -13.44 3.85 14.81
N ASP A 204 -13.58 3.46 16.05
CA ASP A 204 -14.55 2.43 16.49
C ASP A 204 -14.24 0.98 16.05
N VAL A 205 -12.96 0.67 15.82
CA VAL A 205 -12.48 -0.69 15.52
C VAL A 205 -11.45 -1.15 16.56
#